data_d86bbe5ddd6d0b880683b31b3c4f8a20
#
_entry.id   d86bbe5ddd6d0b880683b31b3c4f8a20
#
_cell.length_a   1.000
_cell.length_b   1.000
_cell.length_c   1.000
_cell.angle_alpha   90.00
_cell.angle_beta   90.00
_cell.angle_gamma   90.00
#
_symmetry.space_group_name_H-M   'P 1'
#
loop_
_entity.id
_entity.type
_entity.pdbx_description
1 polymer ?
#
loop_
_entity_poly.entity_id
_entity_poly.type
_entity_poly.pdbx_seq_one_letter_code
_entity_poly.pdbx_strand_id
1 'polypeptide(L)'
;MGTDNHCSKHVFVTGGVVSSLGKGLTASSLGSLLKARGLKVTMQKLDPYLNVDPGTMNPFQHGEVFVTEDGAETDLDIGHYERFLNENLSGQANVTTGKVYSAVIAKERRGDYLGDTVQVIPHITNEIKERMLAMEEGHPDVVIHEIGGTVGDIESLPFLEAARQVRHEIGRENVFFLHVSLVPYIKPSGEMKTKPTQHSVAALREVGIQPDAIVCRSERPIGKGIKSKIALMCDVEGPAVVSCPDAPSIYLIPKVLHREGLDAYVVQKLSLFFRDVDWTTWDDLLDRVRKPRSEVTVALVGKYIDLPDAYLSVTEALRAGGFANKAKVNVVWVASDSCATAEGAAQQLRDADAICVPGGFGIRGVEGKSVPSATPANTRFPS
;
A
#
# COMPACT_ATOMS: atom_id res chain seq x y z
N MET A 1 -28.94 29.86 4.08
CA MET A 1 -28.43 28.69 3.35
C MET A 1 -26.96 28.61 3.72
N GLY A 2 -26.64 27.75 4.68
CA GLY A 2 -25.26 27.50 5.08
C GLY A 2 -24.62 26.70 3.96
N THR A 3 -23.54 27.22 3.38
CA THR A 3 -22.60 26.42 2.62
C THR A 3 -21.99 25.47 3.62
N ASP A 4 -22.40 24.20 3.61
CA ASP A 4 -21.64 23.14 4.24
C ASP A 4 -20.25 23.19 3.62
N ASN A 5 -19.31 23.83 4.33
CA ASN A 5 -17.91 23.79 4.00
C ASN A 5 -17.42 22.38 4.33
N HIS A 6 -17.72 21.43 3.44
CA HIS A 6 -17.17 20.08 3.54
C HIS A 6 -15.66 20.20 3.33
N CYS A 7 -14.91 20.14 4.42
CA CYS A 7 -13.45 20.12 4.39
C CYS A 7 -13.02 18.67 4.56
N SER A 8 -12.40 18.10 3.53
CA SER A 8 -11.81 16.76 3.61
C SER A 8 -10.73 16.71 4.69
N LYS A 9 -10.62 15.60 5.39
CA LYS A 9 -9.55 15.36 6.36
C LYS A 9 -8.41 14.59 5.69
N HIS A 10 -7.18 14.95 6.01
CA HIS A 10 -5.99 14.34 5.42
C HIS A 10 -5.22 13.50 6.44
N VAL A 11 -5.00 12.24 6.10
CA VAL A 11 -4.17 11.32 6.90
C VAL A 11 -2.90 11.05 6.13
N PHE A 12 -1.76 11.49 6.64
CA PHE A 12 -0.45 11.21 6.06
C PHE A 12 0.18 10.00 6.75
N VAL A 13 0.42 8.95 5.97
CA VAL A 13 1.07 7.73 6.46
C VAL A 13 2.55 7.77 6.08
N THR A 14 3.41 7.86 7.09
CA THR A 14 4.86 7.86 6.95
C THR A 14 5.44 6.56 7.50
N GLY A 15 6.66 6.22 7.12
CA GLY A 15 7.31 5.04 7.67
C GLY A 15 8.81 5.24 7.87
N GLY A 16 9.35 4.51 8.81
CA GLY A 16 10.76 4.57 9.13
C GLY A 16 11.35 3.22 9.49
N VAL A 17 12.67 3.20 9.68
CA VAL A 17 13.51 2.05 10.03
C VAL A 17 13.90 1.21 8.82
N VAL A 18 12.93 0.66 8.07
CA VAL A 18 13.18 -0.22 6.90
C VAL A 18 12.11 -0.03 5.83
N SER A 19 12.46 -0.34 4.59
CA SER A 19 11.49 -0.49 3.50
C SER A 19 10.59 -1.72 3.71
N SER A 20 9.53 -1.85 2.94
CA SER A 20 8.59 -2.99 2.99
C SER A 20 7.98 -3.25 4.38
N LEU A 21 7.88 -2.21 5.21
CA LEU A 21 7.36 -2.27 6.57
C LEU A 21 5.83 -2.49 6.62
N GLY A 22 5.15 -2.37 5.48
CA GLY A 22 3.69 -2.49 5.39
C GLY A 22 2.95 -1.17 5.61
N LYS A 23 3.53 -0.04 5.17
CA LYS A 23 2.83 1.26 5.13
C LYS A 23 1.53 1.17 4.32
N GLY A 24 1.60 0.67 3.08
CA GLY A 24 0.45 0.52 2.19
C GLY A 24 -0.64 -0.35 2.79
N LEU A 25 -0.26 -1.48 3.38
CA LEU A 25 -1.20 -2.36 4.07
C LEU A 25 -1.84 -1.69 5.30
N THR A 26 -1.08 -0.91 6.06
CA THR A 26 -1.60 -0.17 7.21
C THR A 26 -2.55 0.94 6.75
N ALA A 27 -2.17 1.68 5.71
CA ALA A 27 -2.95 2.77 5.13
C ALA A 27 -4.27 2.27 4.55
N SER A 28 -4.23 1.22 3.70
CA SER A 28 -5.41 0.62 3.08
C SER A 28 -6.32 -0.06 4.12
N SER A 29 -5.75 -0.69 5.16
CA SER A 29 -6.54 -1.24 6.27
C SER A 29 -7.25 -0.15 7.07
N LEU A 30 -6.61 0.98 7.33
CA LEU A 30 -7.27 2.13 7.94
C LEU A 30 -8.37 2.68 7.02
N GLY A 31 -8.11 2.82 5.73
CA GLY A 31 -9.10 3.25 4.74
C GLY A 31 -10.34 2.36 4.74
N SER A 32 -10.14 1.04 4.71
CA SER A 32 -11.23 0.05 4.82
C SER A 32 -12.04 0.21 6.10
N LEU A 33 -11.38 0.43 7.25
CA LEU A 33 -12.05 0.67 8.54
C LEU A 33 -12.89 1.94 8.56
N LEU A 34 -12.35 3.04 8.01
CA LEU A 34 -13.08 4.31 7.94
C LEU A 34 -14.30 4.20 6.99
N LYS A 35 -14.17 3.47 5.87
CA LYS A 35 -15.31 3.14 5.01
C LYS A 35 -16.36 2.30 5.73
N ALA A 36 -15.94 1.30 6.49
CA ALA A 36 -16.83 0.46 7.28
C ALA A 36 -17.58 1.25 8.39
N ARG A 37 -17.06 2.43 8.76
CA ARG A 37 -17.75 3.41 9.62
C ARG A 37 -18.67 4.36 8.86
N GLY A 38 -18.80 4.18 7.54
CA GLY A 38 -19.70 4.97 6.68
C GLY A 38 -19.06 6.26 6.14
N LEU A 39 -17.75 6.42 6.24
CA LEU A 39 -17.03 7.57 5.68
C LEU A 39 -16.65 7.30 4.21
N LYS A 40 -16.62 8.35 3.40
CA LYS A 40 -16.10 8.32 2.03
C LYS A 40 -14.59 8.54 2.08
N VAL A 41 -13.82 7.57 1.59
CA VAL A 41 -12.37 7.56 1.69
C VAL A 41 -11.74 7.38 0.32
N THR A 42 -10.71 8.15 0.01
CA THR A 42 -9.82 7.93 -1.14
C THR A 42 -8.37 7.84 -0.67
N MET A 43 -7.49 7.32 -1.54
CA MET A 43 -6.09 7.12 -1.20
C MET A 43 -5.16 7.61 -2.30
N GLN A 44 -3.96 8.04 -1.89
CA GLN A 44 -2.90 8.48 -2.79
C GLN A 44 -1.54 7.93 -2.34
N LYS A 45 -0.75 7.49 -3.31
CA LYS A 45 0.65 7.08 -3.16
C LYS A 45 1.57 8.18 -3.63
N LEU A 46 2.56 8.52 -2.82
CA LEU A 46 3.59 9.52 -3.11
C LEU A 46 4.94 8.81 -3.15
N ASP A 47 5.47 8.58 -4.35
CA ASP A 47 6.69 7.81 -4.56
C ASP A 47 7.91 8.69 -4.81
N PRO A 48 8.99 8.52 -4.02
CA PRO A 48 10.16 9.40 -4.11
C PRO A 48 11.12 9.09 -5.27
N TYR A 49 10.84 8.10 -6.11
CA TYR A 49 11.71 7.78 -7.24
C TYR A 49 11.55 8.77 -8.41
N LEU A 50 12.62 8.89 -9.22
CA LEU A 50 12.69 9.83 -10.36
C LEU A 50 12.01 9.34 -11.64
N ASN A 51 11.56 8.12 -11.70
CA ASN A 51 10.78 7.64 -12.83
C ASN A 51 9.45 8.41 -12.89
N VAL A 52 9.03 8.78 -14.11
CA VAL A 52 7.75 9.47 -14.29
C VAL A 52 6.58 8.57 -13.90
N ASP A 53 6.69 7.30 -14.28
CA ASP A 53 5.79 6.21 -13.91
C ASP A 53 6.58 4.89 -13.81
N PRO A 54 6.01 3.81 -13.30
CA PRO A 54 6.70 2.53 -13.17
C PRO A 54 6.74 1.70 -14.47
N GLY A 55 6.15 2.16 -15.57
CA GLY A 55 6.02 1.39 -16.81
C GLY A 55 7.33 0.92 -17.43
N THR A 56 8.42 1.68 -17.22
CA THR A 56 9.77 1.33 -17.69
C THR A 56 10.63 0.63 -16.64
N MET A 57 10.12 0.43 -15.43
CA MET A 57 10.87 -0.20 -14.36
C MET A 57 11.01 -1.71 -14.54
N ASN A 58 12.09 -2.26 -13.99
CA ASN A 58 12.31 -3.69 -14.00
C ASN A 58 11.40 -4.38 -12.98
N PRO A 59 10.51 -5.31 -13.40
CA PRO A 59 9.63 -6.04 -12.48
C PRO A 59 10.35 -6.80 -11.36
N PHE A 60 11.61 -7.19 -11.56
CA PHE A 60 12.43 -7.83 -10.52
C PHE A 60 12.86 -6.87 -9.40
N GLN A 61 12.76 -5.56 -9.60
CA GLN A 61 13.13 -4.56 -8.60
C GLN A 61 11.92 -3.90 -7.94
N HIS A 62 10.84 -3.67 -8.70
CA HIS A 62 9.68 -2.91 -8.26
C HIS A 62 8.37 -3.69 -8.19
N GLY A 63 8.37 -4.95 -8.64
CA GLY A 63 7.15 -5.71 -8.78
C GLY A 63 6.39 -5.37 -10.06
N GLU A 64 5.09 -5.61 -10.05
CA GLU A 64 4.23 -5.32 -11.21
C GLU A 64 3.98 -3.82 -11.40
N VAL A 65 3.64 -3.46 -12.64
CA VAL A 65 3.01 -2.18 -12.96
C VAL A 65 1.51 -2.38 -12.86
N PHE A 66 0.86 -1.67 -11.93
CA PHE A 66 -0.59 -1.69 -11.80
C PHE A 66 -1.20 -0.65 -12.73
N VAL A 67 -2.17 -1.07 -13.55
CA VAL A 67 -2.86 -0.18 -14.49
C VAL A 67 -4.25 0.13 -13.97
N THR A 68 -4.52 1.42 -13.73
CA THR A 68 -5.81 1.92 -13.27
C THR A 68 -6.85 1.91 -14.39
N GLU A 69 -8.15 2.11 -14.06
CA GLU A 69 -9.25 2.09 -15.03
C GLU A 69 -9.09 3.15 -16.13
N ASP A 70 -8.49 4.28 -15.81
CA ASP A 70 -8.18 5.35 -16.78
C ASP A 70 -6.92 5.08 -17.63
N GLY A 71 -6.30 3.89 -17.47
CA GLY A 71 -5.16 3.43 -18.25
C GLY A 71 -3.81 3.97 -17.77
N ALA A 72 -3.73 4.59 -16.61
CA ALA A 72 -2.47 5.07 -16.06
C ALA A 72 -1.63 3.93 -15.48
N GLU A 73 -0.33 3.92 -15.78
CA GLU A 73 0.65 3.03 -15.19
C GLU A 73 1.04 3.54 -13.81
N THR A 74 0.86 2.71 -12.78
CA THR A 74 1.00 3.10 -11.38
C THR A 74 1.75 2.06 -10.56
N ASP A 75 2.17 2.45 -9.36
CA ASP A 75 2.77 1.56 -8.38
C ASP A 75 1.80 0.45 -7.94
N LEU A 76 2.34 -0.72 -7.63
CA LEU A 76 1.56 -1.90 -7.21
C LEU A 76 0.71 -1.69 -5.95
N ASP A 77 1.09 -0.72 -5.09
CA ASP A 77 0.32 -0.39 -3.90
C ASP A 77 -1.08 0.16 -4.23
N ILE A 78 -1.26 0.79 -5.40
CA ILE A 78 -2.59 1.23 -5.87
C ILE A 78 -3.55 0.04 -5.97
N GLY A 79 -3.08 -1.11 -6.45
CA GLY A 79 -3.87 -2.35 -6.46
C GLY A 79 -4.28 -2.81 -5.05
N HIS A 80 -3.41 -2.65 -4.06
CA HIS A 80 -3.78 -2.91 -2.67
C HIS A 80 -4.86 -1.95 -2.17
N TYR A 81 -4.75 -0.66 -2.50
CA TYR A 81 -5.74 0.33 -2.09
C TYR A 81 -7.10 0.00 -2.69
N GLU A 82 -7.18 -0.27 -3.99
CA GLU A 82 -8.42 -0.65 -4.66
C GLU A 82 -9.06 -1.89 -4.04
N ARG A 83 -8.27 -2.94 -3.76
CA ARG A 83 -8.77 -4.18 -3.14
C ARG A 83 -9.32 -3.96 -1.73
N PHE A 84 -8.68 -3.10 -0.92
CA PHE A 84 -9.12 -2.84 0.46
C PHE A 84 -10.26 -1.83 0.53
N LEU A 85 -10.28 -0.83 -0.33
CA LEU A 85 -11.35 0.15 -0.44
C LEU A 85 -12.57 -0.39 -1.22
N ASN A 86 -12.37 -1.39 -2.06
CA ASN A 86 -13.36 -1.85 -3.04
C ASN A 86 -13.85 -0.68 -3.91
N GLU A 87 -12.92 0.09 -4.44
CA GLU A 87 -13.14 1.25 -5.32
C GLU A 87 -12.00 1.35 -6.33
N ASN A 88 -12.32 1.78 -7.55
CA ASN A 88 -11.32 2.08 -8.57
C ASN A 88 -10.68 3.45 -8.28
N LEU A 89 -9.36 3.52 -8.41
CA LEU A 89 -8.59 4.75 -8.33
C LEU A 89 -8.15 5.18 -9.74
N SER A 90 -7.78 6.44 -9.89
CA SER A 90 -7.24 6.98 -11.13
C SER A 90 -5.73 7.19 -11.05
N GLY A 91 -5.10 7.55 -12.16
CA GLY A 91 -3.69 7.91 -12.20
C GLY A 91 -3.29 9.09 -11.32
N GLN A 92 -4.25 9.89 -10.83
CA GLN A 92 -4.02 10.93 -9.81
C GLN A 92 -3.65 10.33 -8.45
N ALA A 93 -4.03 9.10 -8.19
CA ALA A 93 -3.69 8.39 -6.96
C ALA A 93 -2.21 8.03 -6.85
N ASN A 94 -1.42 8.12 -7.94
CA ASN A 94 0.01 7.84 -7.92
C ASN A 94 0.84 9.05 -8.38
N VAL A 95 1.58 9.65 -7.47
CA VAL A 95 2.44 10.81 -7.70
C VAL A 95 3.89 10.42 -7.46
N THR A 96 4.72 10.56 -8.49
CA THR A 96 6.17 10.29 -8.41
C THR A 96 6.96 11.59 -8.38
N THR A 97 8.17 11.57 -7.84
CA THR A 97 9.12 12.68 -7.95
C THR A 97 9.32 13.07 -9.42
N GLY A 98 9.42 12.08 -10.32
CA GLY A 98 9.57 12.33 -11.77
C GLY A 98 8.40 13.12 -12.36
N LYS A 99 7.15 12.77 -12.05
CA LYS A 99 5.96 13.53 -12.48
C LYS A 99 6.00 14.98 -11.99
N VAL A 100 6.36 15.19 -10.71
CA VAL A 100 6.41 16.52 -10.09
C VAL A 100 7.49 17.39 -10.73
N TYR A 101 8.72 16.88 -10.81
CA TYR A 101 9.84 17.64 -11.38
C TYR A 101 9.63 17.94 -12.87
N SER A 102 9.13 16.97 -13.63
CA SER A 102 8.80 17.18 -15.05
C SER A 102 7.77 18.30 -15.24
N ALA A 103 6.74 18.34 -14.39
CA ALA A 103 5.71 19.38 -14.44
C ALA A 103 6.30 20.77 -14.12
N VAL A 104 7.09 20.89 -13.06
CA VAL A 104 7.73 22.18 -12.67
C VAL A 104 8.73 22.64 -13.73
N ILE A 105 9.56 21.75 -14.27
CA ILE A 105 10.50 22.08 -15.34
C ILE A 105 9.74 22.51 -16.60
N ALA A 106 8.64 21.85 -16.95
CA ALA A 106 7.82 22.25 -18.09
C ALA A 106 7.17 23.65 -17.88
N LYS A 107 6.68 23.94 -16.67
CA LYS A 107 6.18 25.28 -16.28
C LYS A 107 7.28 26.34 -16.42
N GLU A 108 8.50 26.05 -15.94
CA GLU A 108 9.66 26.94 -16.05
C GLU A 108 9.99 27.23 -17.53
N ARG A 109 10.10 26.21 -18.35
CA ARG A 109 10.42 26.35 -19.79
C ARG A 109 9.36 27.13 -20.58
N ARG A 110 8.11 27.12 -20.17
CA ARG A 110 7.03 27.95 -20.75
C ARG A 110 7.04 29.41 -20.26
N GLY A 111 7.80 29.70 -19.20
CA GLY A 111 7.84 31.04 -18.60
C GLY A 111 6.74 31.31 -17.57
N ASP A 112 6.08 30.29 -17.07
CA ASP A 112 4.97 30.40 -16.11
C ASP A 112 5.40 31.06 -14.78
N TYR A 113 6.69 31.04 -14.47
CA TYR A 113 7.27 31.66 -13.26
C TYR A 113 7.86 33.06 -13.51
N LEU A 114 7.62 33.64 -14.67
CA LEU A 114 7.96 35.03 -15.01
C LEU A 114 9.44 35.43 -14.77
N GLY A 115 10.35 34.47 -14.80
CA GLY A 115 11.79 34.70 -14.60
C GLY A 115 12.27 34.54 -13.15
N ASP A 116 11.40 34.11 -12.23
CA ASP A 116 11.80 33.81 -10.87
C ASP A 116 12.77 32.64 -10.81
N THR A 117 13.61 32.61 -9.77
CA THR A 117 14.48 31.47 -9.49
C THR A 117 13.64 30.30 -8.97
N VAL A 118 13.49 29.25 -9.78
CA VAL A 118 12.72 28.06 -9.43
C VAL A 118 13.52 27.16 -8.48
N GLN A 119 12.96 26.83 -7.32
CA GLN A 119 13.61 26.06 -6.25
C GLN A 119 12.72 24.92 -5.76
N VAL A 120 13.28 24.00 -4.96
CA VAL A 120 12.49 22.92 -4.35
C VAL A 120 11.38 23.51 -3.47
N ILE A 121 11.71 24.47 -2.63
CA ILE A 121 10.74 25.28 -1.89
C ILE A 121 10.75 26.69 -2.48
N PRO A 122 9.61 27.22 -2.96
CA PRO A 122 8.26 26.67 -2.85
C PRO A 122 7.77 25.86 -4.07
N HIS A 123 8.49 25.82 -5.21
CA HIS A 123 7.91 25.40 -6.49
C HIS A 123 7.60 23.90 -6.57
N ILE A 124 8.55 23.04 -6.16
CA ILE A 124 8.32 21.58 -6.10
C ILE A 124 7.32 21.25 -5.00
N THR A 125 7.45 21.87 -3.82
CA THR A 125 6.50 21.61 -2.72
C THR A 125 5.08 22.08 -3.05
N ASN A 126 4.91 23.18 -3.78
CA ASN A 126 3.60 23.65 -4.24
C ASN A 126 2.97 22.66 -5.24
N GLU A 127 3.73 22.18 -6.22
CA GLU A 127 3.26 21.17 -7.17
C GLU A 127 2.82 19.88 -6.44
N ILE A 128 3.57 19.45 -5.41
CA ILE A 128 3.18 18.29 -4.59
C ILE A 128 1.88 18.58 -3.84
N LYS A 129 1.76 19.75 -3.19
CA LYS A 129 0.55 20.14 -2.46
C LYS A 129 -0.67 20.23 -3.37
N GLU A 130 -0.53 20.82 -4.56
CA GLU A 130 -1.60 20.86 -5.56
C GLU A 130 -2.12 19.47 -5.88
N ARG A 131 -1.23 18.47 -6.04
CA ARG A 131 -1.61 17.08 -6.31
C ARG A 131 -2.21 16.38 -5.09
N MET A 132 -1.77 16.70 -3.87
CA MET A 132 -2.36 16.19 -2.65
C MET A 132 -3.81 16.70 -2.50
N LEU A 133 -4.02 18.00 -2.66
CA LEU A 133 -5.32 18.65 -2.50
C LEU A 133 -6.27 18.33 -3.67
N ALA A 134 -5.76 18.03 -4.86
CA ALA A 134 -6.59 17.55 -5.98
C ALA A 134 -7.37 16.26 -5.65
N MET A 135 -6.91 15.46 -4.69
CA MET A 135 -7.63 14.28 -4.22
C MET A 135 -8.92 14.59 -3.45
N GLU A 136 -9.19 15.86 -3.14
CA GLU A 136 -10.48 16.30 -2.58
C GLU A 136 -11.60 16.35 -3.62
N GLU A 137 -11.27 16.18 -4.91
CA GLU A 137 -12.26 16.07 -5.97
C GLU A 137 -13.24 14.93 -5.66
N GLY A 138 -14.52 15.20 -5.82
CA GLY A 138 -15.58 14.28 -5.44
C GLY A 138 -15.93 14.29 -3.94
N HIS A 139 -15.33 15.19 -3.16
CA HIS A 139 -15.64 15.46 -1.74
C HIS A 139 -15.59 14.19 -0.85
N PRO A 140 -14.41 13.52 -0.74
CA PRO A 140 -14.22 12.48 0.25
C PRO A 140 -14.22 13.08 1.68
N ASP A 141 -14.66 12.31 2.68
CA ASP A 141 -14.52 12.70 4.07
C ASP A 141 -13.06 12.64 4.51
N VAL A 142 -12.33 11.64 4.00
CA VAL A 142 -10.92 11.41 4.32
C VAL A 142 -10.11 11.09 3.07
N VAL A 143 -8.97 11.76 2.92
CA VAL A 143 -7.91 11.43 1.96
C VAL A 143 -6.72 10.83 2.72
N ILE A 144 -6.31 9.62 2.36
CA ILE A 144 -5.13 8.99 2.96
C ILE A 144 -3.97 9.07 1.97
N HIS A 145 -2.91 9.76 2.36
CA HIS A 145 -1.67 9.88 1.59
C HIS A 145 -0.60 8.97 2.17
N GLU A 146 -0.16 7.99 1.43
CA GLU A 146 1.02 7.20 1.81
C GLU A 146 2.29 7.81 1.21
N ILE A 147 3.20 8.26 2.08
CA ILE A 147 4.50 8.77 1.67
C ILE A 147 5.48 7.60 1.56
N GLY A 148 5.94 7.35 0.33
CA GLY A 148 6.94 6.35 0.00
C GLY A 148 8.32 6.67 0.58
N GLY A 149 9.22 5.69 0.54
CA GLY A 149 10.54 5.78 1.13
C GLY A 149 10.54 5.67 2.66
N THR A 150 11.68 5.97 3.25
CA THR A 150 11.92 5.91 4.70
C THR A 150 12.17 7.31 5.23
N VAL A 151 11.58 7.66 6.36
CA VAL A 151 11.83 8.95 7.01
C VAL A 151 13.31 9.04 7.39
N GLY A 152 13.96 10.09 6.94
CA GLY A 152 15.41 10.29 7.03
C GLY A 152 16.14 10.17 5.69
N ASP A 153 15.53 9.55 4.69
CA ASP A 153 16.09 9.47 3.35
C ASP A 153 15.86 10.79 2.58
N ILE A 154 16.87 11.19 1.81
CA ILE A 154 16.87 12.49 1.09
C ILE A 154 15.70 12.61 0.11
N GLU A 155 15.40 11.54 -0.59
CA GLU A 155 14.38 11.49 -1.63
C GLU A 155 12.97 11.73 -1.11
N SER A 156 12.68 11.43 0.16
CA SER A 156 11.36 11.61 0.77
C SER A 156 11.12 13.03 1.28
N LEU A 157 12.18 13.83 1.46
CA LEU A 157 12.11 15.15 2.10
C LEU A 157 11.14 16.12 1.43
N PRO A 158 11.07 16.27 0.09
CA PRO A 158 10.13 17.20 -0.53
C PRO A 158 8.66 16.85 -0.26
N PHE A 159 8.32 15.55 -0.18
CA PHE A 159 6.97 15.10 0.15
C PHE A 159 6.63 15.34 1.62
N LEU A 160 7.56 15.08 2.53
CA LEU A 160 7.39 15.35 3.96
C LEU A 160 7.22 16.87 4.21
N GLU A 161 8.04 17.70 3.55
CA GLU A 161 7.92 19.16 3.64
C GLU A 161 6.58 19.64 3.09
N ALA A 162 6.12 19.12 1.95
CA ALA A 162 4.81 19.44 1.38
C ALA A 162 3.67 19.05 2.35
N ALA A 163 3.72 17.86 2.94
CA ALA A 163 2.73 17.41 3.92
C ALA A 163 2.69 18.30 5.18
N ARG A 164 3.88 18.74 5.65
CA ARG A 164 3.99 19.71 6.74
C ARG A 164 3.34 21.05 6.39
N GLN A 165 3.56 21.54 5.15
CA GLN A 165 2.96 22.78 4.64
C GLN A 165 1.44 22.63 4.49
N VAL A 166 0.92 21.52 3.95
CA VAL A 166 -0.53 21.25 3.89
C VAL A 166 -1.15 21.38 5.27
N ARG A 167 -0.57 20.79 6.33
CA ARG A 167 -1.08 20.95 7.70
C ARG A 167 -1.14 22.41 8.14
N HIS A 168 -0.19 23.24 7.70
CA HIS A 168 -0.19 24.66 8.03
C HIS A 168 -1.29 25.43 7.28
N GLU A 169 -1.57 25.05 6.03
CA GLU A 169 -2.51 25.72 5.14
C GLU A 169 -3.97 25.39 5.46
N ILE A 170 -4.29 24.10 5.67
CA ILE A 170 -5.68 23.65 5.89
C ILE A 170 -6.07 23.53 7.37
N GLY A 171 -5.11 23.75 8.29
CA GLY A 171 -5.32 23.67 9.74
C GLY A 171 -4.97 22.30 10.32
N ARG A 172 -4.47 22.32 11.55
CA ARG A 172 -4.03 21.11 12.26
C ARG A 172 -5.17 20.13 12.54
N GLU A 173 -6.37 20.64 12.73
CA GLU A 173 -7.59 19.87 12.99
C GLU A 173 -8.07 19.06 11.77
N ASN A 174 -7.50 19.34 10.61
CA ASN A 174 -7.81 18.66 9.34
C ASN A 174 -6.75 17.66 8.90
N VAL A 175 -5.66 17.51 9.68
CA VAL A 175 -4.52 16.68 9.31
C VAL A 175 -4.12 15.74 10.45
N PHE A 176 -3.89 14.47 10.10
CA PHE A 176 -3.42 13.43 11.01
C PHE A 176 -2.17 12.77 10.45
N PHE A 177 -1.09 12.69 11.23
CA PHE A 177 0.13 11.99 10.86
C PHE A 177 0.21 10.63 11.55
N LEU A 178 0.13 9.57 10.76
CA LEU A 178 0.30 8.18 11.18
C LEU A 178 1.71 7.70 10.82
N HIS A 179 2.50 7.33 11.81
CA HIS A 179 3.85 6.82 11.59
C HIS A 179 3.92 5.31 11.78
N VAL A 180 4.34 4.59 10.74
CA VAL A 180 4.56 3.13 10.80
C VAL A 180 6.03 2.87 11.12
N SER A 181 6.30 2.09 12.15
CA SER A 181 7.67 1.81 12.60
C SER A 181 7.84 0.34 13.00
N LEU A 182 9.08 -0.12 13.04
CA LEU A 182 9.45 -1.48 13.43
C LEU A 182 9.86 -1.54 14.91
N VAL A 183 9.30 -2.49 15.63
CA VAL A 183 9.73 -2.89 16.97
C VAL A 183 10.31 -4.32 16.89
N PRO A 184 11.60 -4.46 16.59
CA PRO A 184 12.20 -5.76 16.37
C PRO A 184 12.29 -6.57 17.67
N TYR A 185 12.09 -7.89 17.55
CA TYR A 185 12.37 -8.85 18.61
C TYR A 185 13.77 -9.42 18.42
N ILE A 186 14.60 -9.27 19.44
CA ILE A 186 15.99 -9.79 19.43
C ILE A 186 15.99 -11.14 20.11
N LYS A 187 16.01 -12.22 19.32
CA LYS A 187 15.92 -13.61 19.81
C LYS A 187 16.95 -13.94 20.91
N PRO A 188 18.26 -13.61 20.79
CA PRO A 188 19.24 -13.95 21.81
C PRO A 188 18.98 -13.29 23.17
N SER A 189 18.42 -12.09 23.21
CA SER A 189 18.10 -11.38 24.46
C SER A 189 16.68 -11.60 24.93
N GLY A 190 15.81 -12.19 24.10
CA GLY A 190 14.40 -12.39 24.43
C GLY A 190 13.60 -11.08 24.55
N GLU A 191 14.08 -9.98 23.96
CA GLU A 191 13.52 -8.66 24.18
C GLU A 191 13.10 -7.96 22.89
N MET A 192 12.03 -7.15 22.98
CA MET A 192 11.66 -6.20 21.94
C MET A 192 12.38 -4.87 22.15
N LYS A 193 12.89 -4.29 21.08
CA LYS A 193 13.69 -3.05 21.12
C LYS A 193 12.92 -1.87 20.55
N THR A 194 12.77 -0.83 21.34
CA THR A 194 12.04 0.40 20.98
C THR A 194 12.93 1.49 20.37
N LYS A 195 14.25 1.34 20.41
CA LYS A 195 15.20 2.33 19.89
C LYS A 195 15.00 2.66 18.40
N PRO A 196 14.78 1.69 17.50
CA PRO A 196 14.53 2.00 16.09
C PRO A 196 13.32 2.93 15.90
N THR A 197 12.21 2.67 16.61
CA THR A 197 11.02 3.53 16.60
C THR A 197 11.32 4.93 17.12
N GLN A 198 12.07 5.06 18.24
CA GLN A 198 12.44 6.35 18.80
C GLN A 198 13.28 7.18 17.83
N HIS A 199 14.27 6.57 17.15
CA HIS A 199 15.11 7.25 16.17
C HIS A 199 14.32 7.65 14.93
N SER A 200 13.41 6.81 14.45
CA SER A 200 12.56 7.11 13.31
C SER A 200 11.63 8.29 13.59
N VAL A 201 11.03 8.35 14.78
CA VAL A 201 10.21 9.50 15.19
C VAL A 201 11.07 10.76 15.40
N ALA A 202 12.30 10.63 15.90
CA ALA A 202 13.21 11.77 16.01
C ALA A 202 13.52 12.36 14.63
N ALA A 203 13.83 11.53 13.62
CA ALA A 203 14.06 11.97 12.26
C ALA A 203 12.81 12.65 11.65
N LEU A 204 11.60 12.15 11.95
CA LEU A 204 10.35 12.79 11.50
C LEU A 204 10.16 14.18 12.16
N ARG A 205 10.54 14.33 13.42
CA ARG A 205 10.51 15.62 14.12
C ARG A 205 11.52 16.62 13.57
N GLU A 206 12.67 16.17 13.10
CA GLU A 206 13.69 17.04 12.48
C GLU A 206 13.15 17.74 11.25
N VAL A 207 12.21 17.14 10.52
CA VAL A 207 11.49 17.79 9.41
C VAL A 207 10.22 18.53 9.86
N GLY A 208 10.02 18.72 11.16
CA GLY A 208 8.92 19.51 11.73
C GLY A 208 7.57 18.79 11.83
N ILE A 209 7.56 17.46 11.77
CA ILE A 209 6.35 16.65 11.88
C ILE A 209 6.37 15.86 13.19
N GLN A 210 5.41 16.12 14.06
CA GLN A 210 5.09 15.27 15.20
C GLN A 210 4.01 14.28 14.77
N PRO A 211 4.21 12.95 14.89
CA PRO A 211 3.17 11.98 14.60
C PRO A 211 2.05 12.06 15.64
N ASP A 212 0.80 11.90 15.19
CA ASP A 212 -0.37 11.80 16.05
C ASP A 212 -0.57 10.39 16.59
N ALA A 213 -0.17 9.37 15.81
CA ALA A 213 -0.15 7.97 16.24
C ALA A 213 1.01 7.20 15.60
N ILE A 214 1.37 6.09 16.25
CA ILE A 214 2.44 5.19 15.81
C ILE A 214 1.90 3.76 15.71
N VAL A 215 1.97 3.18 14.50
CA VAL A 215 1.72 1.76 14.28
C VAL A 215 3.04 1.01 14.39
N CYS A 216 3.14 0.15 15.40
CA CYS A 216 4.32 -0.65 15.69
C CYS A 216 4.20 -2.03 15.04
N ARG A 217 4.90 -2.23 13.93
CA ARG A 217 5.05 -3.53 13.29
C ARG A 217 6.03 -4.40 14.09
N SER A 218 5.71 -5.66 14.30
CA SER A 218 6.51 -6.59 15.10
C SER A 218 6.15 -8.04 14.81
N GLU A 219 7.05 -8.99 15.09
CA GLU A 219 6.76 -10.43 14.99
C GLU A 219 5.67 -10.87 16.00
N ARG A 220 5.53 -10.16 17.13
CA ARG A 220 4.67 -10.51 18.26
C ARG A 220 3.93 -9.28 18.78
N PRO A 221 2.76 -9.44 19.40
CA PRO A 221 2.08 -8.33 20.06
C PRO A 221 2.98 -7.61 21.07
N ILE A 222 2.97 -6.29 21.07
CA ILE A 222 3.71 -5.49 22.04
C ILE A 222 2.88 -5.28 23.31
N GLY A 223 3.51 -5.55 24.47
CA GLY A 223 2.86 -5.41 25.77
C GLY A 223 2.73 -3.96 26.22
N LYS A 224 1.88 -3.72 27.23
CA LYS A 224 1.59 -2.39 27.79
C LYS A 224 2.85 -1.60 28.17
N GLY A 225 3.84 -2.24 28.81
CA GLY A 225 5.08 -1.57 29.21
C GLY A 225 5.89 -1.03 28.03
N ILE A 226 5.92 -1.76 26.90
CA ILE A 226 6.59 -1.31 25.66
C ILE A 226 5.80 -0.15 25.04
N LYS A 227 4.46 -0.25 24.98
CA LYS A 227 3.60 0.84 24.50
C LYS A 227 3.81 2.11 25.31
N SER A 228 3.78 2.03 26.64
CA SER A 228 4.01 3.18 27.52
C SER A 228 5.39 3.81 27.35
N LYS A 229 6.42 2.97 27.13
CA LYS A 229 7.77 3.47 26.84
C LYS A 229 7.84 4.20 25.49
N ILE A 230 7.22 3.65 24.44
CA ILE A 230 7.16 4.30 23.13
C ILE A 230 6.37 5.62 23.24
N ALA A 231 5.22 5.61 23.89
CA ALA A 231 4.39 6.79 24.10
C ALA A 231 5.18 7.93 24.75
N LEU A 232 5.87 7.64 25.85
CA LEU A 232 6.71 8.61 26.57
C LEU A 232 7.87 9.12 25.69
N MET A 233 8.61 8.23 25.05
CA MET A 233 9.82 8.59 24.31
C MET A 233 9.53 9.26 22.97
N CYS A 234 8.37 8.99 22.41
CA CYS A 234 7.91 9.56 21.13
C CYS A 234 6.90 10.69 21.31
N ASP A 235 6.57 11.06 22.55
CA ASP A 235 5.63 12.14 22.87
C ASP A 235 4.29 12.00 22.13
N VAL A 236 3.69 10.82 22.28
CA VAL A 236 2.35 10.51 21.79
C VAL A 236 1.49 9.96 22.93
N GLU A 237 0.19 10.06 22.81
CA GLU A 237 -0.73 9.51 23.80
C GLU A 237 -0.63 7.97 23.86
N GLY A 238 -0.87 7.37 25.02
CA GLY A 238 -0.82 5.92 25.20
C GLY A 238 -1.71 5.15 24.20
N PRO A 239 -2.97 5.54 23.96
CA PRO A 239 -3.85 4.94 22.97
C PRO A 239 -3.35 5.09 21.50
N ALA A 240 -2.50 6.08 21.24
CA ALA A 240 -1.91 6.33 19.93
C ALA A 240 -0.79 5.35 19.55
N VAL A 241 -0.33 4.50 20.47
CA VAL A 241 0.66 3.45 20.20
C VAL A 241 -0.05 2.14 19.91
N VAL A 242 -0.13 1.80 18.65
CA VAL A 242 -0.90 0.67 18.09
C VAL A 242 0.02 -0.52 17.82
N SER A 243 -0.31 -1.69 18.33
CA SER A 243 0.41 -2.93 18.04
C SER A 243 -0.13 -3.57 16.77
N CYS A 244 0.74 -3.80 15.79
CA CYS A 244 0.38 -4.49 14.56
C CYS A 244 1.34 -5.65 14.30
N PRO A 245 1.15 -6.79 14.98
CA PRO A 245 1.99 -7.98 14.78
C PRO A 245 1.75 -8.60 13.41
N ASP A 246 2.69 -9.47 13.01
CA ASP A 246 2.53 -10.29 11.81
C ASP A 246 1.26 -11.13 11.91
N ALA A 247 0.55 -11.24 10.82
CA ALA A 247 -0.71 -11.95 10.74
C ALA A 247 -0.67 -13.01 9.63
N PRO A 248 -1.38 -14.14 9.80
CA PRO A 248 -1.39 -15.21 8.79
C PRO A 248 -2.07 -14.81 7.47
N SER A 249 -2.80 -13.71 7.47
CA SER A 249 -3.42 -13.13 6.28
C SER A 249 -3.51 -11.62 6.40
N ILE A 250 -3.21 -10.89 5.31
CA ILE A 250 -3.31 -9.44 5.25
C ILE A 250 -4.74 -8.95 5.53
N TYR A 251 -5.76 -9.73 5.17
CA TYR A 251 -7.18 -9.42 5.41
C TYR A 251 -7.57 -9.40 6.91
N LEU A 252 -6.68 -9.86 7.81
CA LEU A 252 -6.88 -9.76 9.26
C LEU A 252 -6.46 -8.41 9.85
N ILE A 253 -5.62 -7.66 9.13
CA ILE A 253 -5.03 -6.42 9.63
C ILE A 253 -6.08 -5.37 10.01
N PRO A 254 -7.17 -5.13 9.23
CA PRO A 254 -8.21 -4.20 9.67
C PRO A 254 -8.77 -4.54 11.04
N LYS A 255 -9.04 -5.82 11.33
CA LYS A 255 -9.52 -6.23 12.66
C LYS A 255 -8.48 -6.09 13.76
N VAL A 256 -7.19 -6.24 13.44
CA VAL A 256 -6.09 -6.00 14.39
C VAL A 256 -6.05 -4.51 14.75
N LEU A 257 -6.06 -3.61 13.75
CA LEU A 257 -6.00 -2.17 13.97
C LEU A 257 -7.26 -1.66 14.71
N HIS A 258 -8.44 -2.18 14.38
CA HIS A 258 -9.68 -1.84 15.08
C HIS A 258 -9.64 -2.26 16.56
N ARG A 259 -9.19 -3.48 16.86
CA ARG A 259 -9.05 -3.97 18.25
C ARG A 259 -8.08 -3.14 19.05
N GLU A 260 -7.06 -2.62 18.42
CA GLU A 260 -6.09 -1.69 19.01
C GLU A 260 -6.61 -0.25 19.14
N GLY A 261 -7.77 0.06 18.53
CA GLY A 261 -8.45 1.34 18.65
C GLY A 261 -7.99 2.42 17.67
N LEU A 262 -7.20 2.08 16.64
CA LEU A 262 -6.64 3.07 15.72
C LEU A 262 -7.71 3.90 15.00
N ASP A 263 -8.72 3.26 14.43
CA ASP A 263 -9.80 3.90 13.69
C ASP A 263 -10.63 4.84 14.58
N ALA A 264 -10.95 4.40 15.80
CA ALA A 264 -11.65 5.23 16.78
C ALA A 264 -10.82 6.46 17.18
N TYR A 265 -9.50 6.28 17.36
CA TYR A 265 -8.59 7.36 17.70
C TYR A 265 -8.48 8.39 16.54
N VAL A 266 -8.35 7.94 15.30
CA VAL A 266 -8.31 8.82 14.12
C VAL A 266 -9.60 9.62 13.98
N VAL A 267 -10.76 8.96 14.10
CA VAL A 267 -12.08 9.60 14.01
C VAL A 267 -12.25 10.66 15.10
N GLN A 268 -11.83 10.37 16.33
CA GLN A 268 -11.89 11.32 17.43
C GLN A 268 -10.98 12.53 17.20
N LYS A 269 -9.74 12.31 16.79
CA LYS A 269 -8.74 13.38 16.57
C LYS A 269 -9.13 14.33 15.42
N LEU A 270 -9.71 13.78 14.36
CA LEU A 270 -10.18 14.55 13.21
C LEU A 270 -11.62 15.08 13.36
N SER A 271 -12.26 14.81 14.49
CA SER A 271 -13.66 15.21 14.77
C SER A 271 -14.63 14.79 13.65
N LEU A 272 -14.43 13.58 13.13
CA LEU A 272 -15.27 13.03 12.09
C LEU A 272 -16.59 12.50 12.65
N PHE A 273 -17.67 12.67 11.90
CA PHE A 273 -18.91 11.96 12.19
C PHE A 273 -18.76 10.49 11.78
N PHE A 274 -19.13 9.56 12.64
CA PHE A 274 -18.91 8.13 12.41
C PHE A 274 -20.08 7.27 12.90
N ARG A 275 -20.14 6.07 12.37
CA ARG A 275 -20.99 4.97 12.87
C ARG A 275 -20.10 3.88 13.46
N ASP A 276 -20.71 2.91 14.14
CA ASP A 276 -20.00 1.69 14.48
C ASP A 276 -19.56 0.95 13.21
N VAL A 277 -18.45 0.22 13.31
CA VAL A 277 -17.90 -0.47 12.16
C VAL A 277 -18.86 -1.58 11.70
N ASP A 278 -19.29 -1.52 10.46
CA ASP A 278 -20.04 -2.59 9.82
C ASP A 278 -19.06 -3.67 9.31
N TRP A 279 -19.05 -4.80 9.98
CA TRP A 279 -18.19 -5.93 9.66
C TRP A 279 -18.82 -6.94 8.69
N THR A 280 -20.06 -6.78 8.27
CA THR A 280 -20.82 -7.80 7.55
C THR A 280 -20.08 -8.34 6.32
N THR A 281 -19.66 -7.44 5.42
CA THR A 281 -18.93 -7.81 4.20
C THR A 281 -17.54 -8.38 4.51
N TRP A 282 -16.85 -7.76 5.47
CA TRP A 282 -15.49 -8.16 5.82
C TRP A 282 -15.46 -9.51 6.56
N ASP A 283 -16.45 -9.80 7.40
CA ASP A 283 -16.56 -11.09 8.07
C ASP A 283 -16.89 -12.24 7.11
N ASP A 284 -17.74 -12.01 6.11
CA ASP A 284 -17.96 -13.00 5.04
C ASP A 284 -16.66 -13.30 4.28
N LEU A 285 -15.87 -12.27 3.93
CA LEU A 285 -14.55 -12.46 3.32
C LEU A 285 -13.64 -13.28 4.23
N LEU A 286 -13.51 -12.92 5.51
CA LEU A 286 -12.65 -13.64 6.45
C LEU A 286 -13.07 -15.09 6.67
N ASP A 287 -14.36 -15.37 6.66
CA ASP A 287 -14.86 -16.75 6.76
C ASP A 287 -14.48 -17.58 5.53
N ARG A 288 -14.54 -17.00 4.34
CA ARG A 288 -14.08 -17.65 3.10
C ARG A 288 -12.57 -17.89 3.09
N VAL A 289 -11.79 -16.93 3.59
CA VAL A 289 -10.32 -17.06 3.74
C VAL A 289 -9.94 -18.17 4.72
N ARG A 290 -10.67 -18.28 5.86
CA ARG A 290 -10.31 -19.18 6.96
C ARG A 290 -10.87 -20.60 6.82
N LYS A 291 -11.98 -20.77 6.12
CA LYS A 291 -12.74 -22.02 6.06
C LYS A 291 -12.96 -22.46 4.60
N PRO A 292 -11.88 -22.67 3.82
CA PRO A 292 -12.03 -23.24 2.48
C PRO A 292 -12.61 -24.67 2.58
N ARG A 293 -13.41 -25.04 1.59
CA ARG A 293 -14.02 -26.38 1.50
C ARG A 293 -13.21 -27.33 0.62
N SER A 294 -12.34 -26.80 -0.22
CA SER A 294 -11.48 -27.52 -1.15
C SER A 294 -10.16 -26.80 -1.32
N GLU A 295 -9.20 -27.46 -1.92
CA GLU A 295 -7.94 -26.87 -2.37
C GLU A 295 -7.77 -27.07 -3.86
N VAL A 296 -7.17 -26.10 -4.53
CA VAL A 296 -6.86 -26.14 -5.96
C VAL A 296 -5.42 -25.66 -6.13
N THR A 297 -4.63 -26.41 -6.88
CA THR A 297 -3.25 -26.09 -7.21
C THR A 297 -3.19 -25.44 -8.59
N VAL A 298 -2.76 -24.21 -8.68
CA VAL A 298 -2.61 -23.48 -9.94
C VAL A 298 -1.13 -23.27 -10.25
N ALA A 299 -0.66 -23.81 -11.36
CA ALA A 299 0.68 -23.54 -11.86
C ALA A 299 0.68 -22.18 -12.58
N LEU A 300 1.38 -21.21 -12.01
CA LEU A 300 1.62 -19.91 -12.64
C LEU A 300 2.93 -19.99 -13.43
N VAL A 301 2.80 -20.09 -14.77
CA VAL A 301 3.93 -20.21 -15.69
C VAL A 301 4.38 -18.82 -16.10
N GLY A 302 5.41 -18.32 -15.46
CA GLY A 302 5.84 -16.94 -15.57
C GLY A 302 7.33 -16.78 -15.91
N LYS A 303 7.66 -15.56 -16.27
CA LYS A 303 9.01 -15.11 -16.62
C LYS A 303 9.73 -14.43 -15.45
N TYR A 304 8.96 -13.89 -14.48
CA TYR A 304 9.46 -13.11 -13.35
C TYR A 304 9.17 -13.79 -12.02
N ILE A 305 9.31 -15.11 -11.98
CA ILE A 305 8.89 -15.93 -10.81
C ILE A 305 9.79 -15.77 -9.59
N ASP A 306 10.98 -15.20 -9.73
CA ASP A 306 11.92 -14.97 -8.63
C ASP A 306 11.46 -13.82 -7.71
N LEU A 307 10.53 -12.97 -8.16
CA LEU A 307 9.90 -11.93 -7.36
C LEU A 307 8.38 -12.09 -7.42
N PRO A 308 7.74 -12.58 -6.35
CA PRO A 308 6.27 -12.76 -6.31
C PRO A 308 5.47 -11.50 -6.64
N ASP A 309 5.97 -10.34 -6.23
CA ASP A 309 5.32 -9.05 -6.46
C ASP A 309 5.21 -8.68 -7.95
N ALA A 310 5.99 -9.30 -8.84
CA ALA A 310 5.85 -9.13 -10.28
C ALA A 310 4.52 -9.68 -10.85
N TYR A 311 3.81 -10.51 -10.10
CA TYR A 311 2.52 -11.10 -10.46
C TYR A 311 1.47 -10.94 -9.35
N LEU A 312 1.59 -9.88 -8.56
CA LEU A 312 0.75 -9.67 -7.38
C LEU A 312 -0.74 -9.64 -7.73
N SER A 313 -1.15 -8.86 -8.74
CA SER A 313 -2.55 -8.78 -9.16
C SER A 313 -3.07 -10.11 -9.71
N VAL A 314 -2.24 -10.88 -10.42
CA VAL A 314 -2.61 -12.21 -10.90
C VAL A 314 -2.85 -13.16 -9.73
N THR A 315 -1.95 -13.19 -8.75
CA THR A 315 -2.08 -14.06 -7.57
C THR A 315 -3.26 -13.65 -6.70
N GLU A 316 -3.49 -12.34 -6.51
CA GLU A 316 -4.65 -11.85 -5.77
C GLU A 316 -5.97 -12.14 -6.50
N ALA A 317 -6.01 -12.05 -7.83
CA ALA A 317 -7.18 -12.44 -8.62
C ALA A 317 -7.47 -13.94 -8.49
N LEU A 318 -6.45 -14.80 -8.55
CA LEU A 318 -6.59 -16.24 -8.31
C LEU A 318 -7.12 -16.52 -6.89
N ARG A 319 -6.57 -15.84 -5.87
CA ARG A 319 -7.05 -15.96 -4.48
C ARG A 319 -8.50 -15.49 -4.33
N ALA A 320 -8.86 -14.35 -4.94
CA ALA A 320 -10.23 -13.83 -4.92
C ALA A 320 -11.22 -14.80 -5.57
N GLY A 321 -10.85 -15.41 -6.70
CA GLY A 321 -11.60 -16.50 -7.32
C GLY A 321 -11.75 -17.71 -6.38
N GLY A 322 -10.68 -18.06 -5.68
CA GLY A 322 -10.72 -19.11 -4.64
C GLY A 322 -11.69 -18.74 -3.51
N PHE A 323 -11.64 -17.52 -2.97
CA PHE A 323 -12.56 -17.08 -1.92
C PHE A 323 -14.03 -17.13 -2.38
N ALA A 324 -14.30 -16.68 -3.61
CA ALA A 324 -15.65 -16.74 -4.18
C ALA A 324 -16.19 -18.18 -4.22
N ASN A 325 -15.33 -19.14 -4.53
CA ASN A 325 -15.67 -20.55 -4.64
C ASN A 325 -15.43 -21.37 -3.34
N LYS A 326 -15.03 -20.70 -2.24
CA LYS A 326 -14.67 -21.33 -0.96
C LYS A 326 -13.55 -22.38 -1.11
N ALA A 327 -12.63 -22.12 -2.04
CA ALA A 327 -11.45 -22.93 -2.30
C ALA A 327 -10.18 -22.19 -1.88
N LYS A 328 -9.22 -22.93 -1.32
CA LYS A 328 -7.87 -22.43 -1.11
C LYS A 328 -7.07 -22.62 -2.40
N VAL A 329 -6.54 -21.56 -2.95
CA VAL A 329 -5.68 -21.60 -4.12
C VAL A 329 -4.21 -21.69 -3.67
N ASN A 330 -3.55 -22.80 -4.03
CA ASN A 330 -2.13 -22.99 -3.87
C ASN A 330 -1.45 -22.64 -5.19
N VAL A 331 -0.66 -21.55 -5.23
CA VAL A 331 0.06 -21.12 -6.44
C VAL A 331 1.42 -21.79 -6.47
N VAL A 332 1.68 -22.56 -7.52
CA VAL A 332 3.00 -23.17 -7.82
C VAL A 332 3.66 -22.31 -8.90
N TRP A 333 4.83 -21.78 -8.57
CA TRP A 333 5.60 -20.92 -9.45
C TRP A 333 6.44 -21.76 -10.40
N VAL A 334 6.23 -21.59 -11.70
CA VAL A 334 6.91 -22.34 -12.77
C VAL A 334 7.61 -21.37 -13.71
N ALA A 335 8.94 -21.54 -13.87
CA ALA A 335 9.68 -20.77 -14.85
C ALA A 335 9.25 -21.14 -16.26
N SER A 336 8.89 -20.14 -17.09
CA SER A 336 8.50 -20.38 -18.48
C SER A 336 9.57 -21.11 -19.27
N ASP A 337 10.85 -20.85 -18.99
CA ASP A 337 11.98 -21.50 -19.66
C ASP A 337 12.02 -23.02 -19.40
N SER A 338 11.53 -23.50 -18.24
CA SER A 338 11.43 -24.92 -17.90
C SER A 338 10.31 -25.64 -18.68
N CYS A 339 9.40 -24.90 -19.28
CA CYS A 339 8.29 -25.41 -20.10
C CYS A 339 8.51 -25.25 -21.61
N ALA A 340 9.74 -24.97 -22.05
CA ALA A 340 10.03 -24.75 -23.48
C ALA A 340 9.88 -26.01 -24.36
N THR A 341 9.84 -27.19 -23.76
CA THR A 341 9.56 -28.47 -24.43
C THR A 341 8.31 -29.15 -23.89
N ALA A 342 7.70 -30.04 -24.66
CA ALA A 342 6.51 -30.78 -24.21
C ALA A 342 6.81 -31.65 -22.98
N GLU A 343 7.98 -32.28 -22.92
CA GLU A 343 8.43 -33.11 -21.82
C GLU A 343 8.64 -32.26 -20.55
N GLY A 344 9.30 -31.09 -20.69
CA GLY A 344 9.52 -30.14 -19.60
C GLY A 344 8.19 -29.63 -19.04
N ALA A 345 7.26 -29.23 -19.92
CA ALA A 345 5.92 -28.80 -19.50
C ALA A 345 5.15 -29.93 -18.79
N ALA A 346 5.15 -31.15 -19.34
CA ALA A 346 4.50 -32.30 -18.72
C ALA A 346 5.07 -32.63 -17.33
N GLN A 347 6.36 -32.47 -17.14
CA GLN A 347 7.01 -32.70 -15.85
C GLN A 347 6.65 -31.60 -14.82
N GLN A 348 6.73 -30.32 -15.22
CA GLN A 348 6.52 -29.18 -14.32
C GLN A 348 5.05 -28.99 -13.93
N LEU A 349 4.13 -29.38 -14.80
CA LEU A 349 2.69 -29.13 -14.62
C LEU A 349 1.88 -30.34 -14.14
N ARG A 350 2.55 -31.49 -13.93
CA ARG A 350 1.91 -32.79 -13.65
C ARG A 350 0.95 -32.74 -12.44
N ASP A 351 1.30 -31.99 -11.40
CA ASP A 351 0.56 -31.95 -10.14
C ASP A 351 -0.32 -30.69 -10.01
N ALA A 352 -0.52 -29.94 -11.11
CA ALA A 352 -1.37 -28.78 -11.15
C ALA A 352 -2.79 -29.14 -11.60
N ASP A 353 -3.79 -28.58 -10.92
CA ASP A 353 -5.20 -28.70 -11.31
C ASP A 353 -5.55 -27.71 -12.44
N ALA A 354 -4.84 -26.57 -12.49
CA ALA A 354 -5.01 -25.54 -13.51
C ALA A 354 -3.69 -24.84 -13.83
N ILE A 355 -3.64 -24.18 -14.98
CA ILE A 355 -2.47 -23.46 -15.47
C ILE A 355 -2.88 -22.01 -15.71
N CYS A 356 -2.09 -21.07 -15.18
CA CYS A 356 -2.19 -19.65 -15.45
C CYS A 356 -0.92 -19.18 -16.15
N VAL A 357 -1.06 -18.61 -17.35
CA VAL A 357 0.06 -18.05 -18.12
C VAL A 357 -0.15 -16.54 -18.23
N PRO A 358 0.44 -15.74 -17.33
CA PRO A 358 0.29 -14.29 -17.38
C PRO A 358 1.04 -13.67 -18.55
N GLY A 359 0.70 -12.42 -18.87
CA GLY A 359 1.40 -11.60 -19.85
C GLY A 359 2.91 -11.46 -19.57
N GLY A 360 3.66 -10.95 -20.51
CA GLY A 360 5.08 -10.65 -20.37
C GLY A 360 5.65 -10.09 -21.67
N PHE A 361 6.55 -9.12 -21.53
CA PHE A 361 7.18 -8.44 -22.65
C PHE A 361 8.48 -9.13 -23.10
N GLY A 362 8.84 -8.95 -24.40
CA GLY A 362 10.06 -9.45 -25.00
C GLY A 362 9.99 -10.93 -25.37
N ILE A 363 11.03 -11.40 -26.07
CA ILE A 363 11.08 -12.75 -26.66
C ILE A 363 11.42 -13.85 -25.66
N ARG A 364 12.05 -13.53 -24.51
CA ARG A 364 12.42 -14.52 -23.50
C ARG A 364 11.18 -15.20 -22.92
N GLY A 365 11.18 -16.52 -22.89
CA GLY A 365 10.11 -17.34 -22.29
C GLY A 365 8.84 -17.45 -23.12
N VAL A 366 8.79 -16.93 -24.36
CA VAL A 366 7.62 -17.04 -25.26
C VAL A 366 7.32 -18.50 -25.59
N GLU A 367 8.34 -19.27 -25.96
CA GLU A 367 8.18 -20.72 -26.28
C GLU A 367 7.62 -21.47 -25.06
N GLY A 368 8.22 -21.27 -23.86
CA GLY A 368 7.77 -21.90 -22.64
C GLY A 368 6.38 -21.48 -22.14
N LYS A 369 5.85 -20.37 -22.64
CA LYS A 369 4.45 -19.95 -22.40
C LYS A 369 3.49 -20.55 -23.42
N SER A 370 3.96 -20.81 -24.63
CA SER A 370 3.14 -21.36 -25.72
C SER A 370 2.88 -22.86 -25.56
N VAL A 371 3.85 -23.63 -25.07
CA VAL A 371 3.74 -25.09 -24.93
C VAL A 371 2.65 -25.48 -23.91
N PRO A 372 2.56 -24.90 -22.69
CA PRO A 372 1.47 -25.18 -21.80
C PRO A 372 0.08 -24.87 -22.37
N SER A 373 -0.01 -23.81 -23.18
CA SER A 373 -1.27 -23.42 -23.83
C SER A 373 -1.71 -24.38 -24.94
N ALA A 374 -0.76 -25.11 -25.55
CA ALA A 374 -1.01 -26.09 -26.58
C ALA A 374 -1.18 -27.52 -26.03
N THR A 375 -0.90 -27.76 -24.74
CA THR A 375 -1.07 -29.07 -24.14
C THR A 375 -2.58 -29.38 -24.07
N PRO A 376 -3.08 -30.45 -24.75
CA PRO A 376 -4.50 -30.73 -24.71
C PRO A 376 -4.96 -30.99 -23.30
N ALA A 377 -6.12 -30.43 -22.93
CA ALA A 377 -6.80 -30.63 -21.66
C ALA A 377 -7.19 -32.10 -21.35
N ASN A 378 -6.52 -33.07 -21.99
CA ASN A 378 -6.88 -34.47 -22.05
C ASN A 378 -6.37 -35.30 -20.87
N THR A 379 -5.90 -34.69 -19.81
CA THR A 379 -5.62 -35.40 -18.58
C THR A 379 -6.22 -34.67 -17.38
N ARG A 380 -7.51 -34.92 -17.12
CA ARG A 380 -8.18 -34.66 -15.85
C ARG A 380 -8.61 -33.23 -15.52
N PHE A 381 -9.10 -32.42 -16.44
CA PHE A 381 -9.93 -31.29 -16.07
C PHE A 381 -11.41 -31.71 -16.12
N PRO A 382 -12.15 -31.64 -15.00
CA PRO A 382 -13.59 -31.80 -15.06
C PRO A 382 -14.18 -30.65 -15.88
N SER A 383 -15.04 -30.98 -16.81
CA SER A 383 -15.86 -30.10 -17.63
C SER A 383 -16.76 -29.21 -16.76
#